data_fa09b102608154cf7e1257047ea4cd58
#
_entry.id   fa09b102608154cf7e1257047ea4cd58
#
_cell.length_a   1.000
_cell.length_b   1.000
_cell.length_c   1.000
_cell.angle_alpha   90.00
_cell.angle_beta   90.00
_cell.angle_gamma   90.00
#
_symmetry.space_group_name_H-M   'P 1'
#
loop_
_entity.id
_entity.type
_entity.pdbx_description
1 polymer ?
#
loop_
_entity_poly.entity_id
_entity_poly.type
_entity_poly.pdbx_seq_one_letter_code
_entity_poly.pdbx_strand_id
1 'polypeptide(L)'
;MENYEKVLKIGEGTYGVVYKAKNLRDDTMVALKRIRLDQDEEGVPSTAIREISLLKELRHENVVSLLEVIHEETKLYLVFEYLDLDLKKHMDSSPHISNDRMVVKGYVYQICAGIAFCHSHRV
;
A
#
# COMPACT_ATOMS: atom_id res chain seq x y z
N MET A 1 13.72 -10.03 -3.18
CA MET A 1 13.41 -10.10 -1.73
C MET A 1 14.61 -9.99 -0.82
N GLU A 2 15.78 -10.20 -1.33
CA GLU A 2 17.02 -10.13 -0.52
C GLU A 2 17.27 -8.76 0.13
N ASN A 3 16.71 -7.70 -0.45
CA ASN A 3 16.90 -6.34 0.04
C ASN A 3 15.93 -5.93 1.17
N TYR A 4 15.03 -6.83 1.57
CA TYR A 4 14.00 -6.54 2.56
C TYR A 4 14.03 -7.55 3.69
N GLU A 5 14.00 -7.06 4.90
CA GLU A 5 13.91 -7.86 6.11
C GLU A 5 12.55 -7.68 6.76
N LYS A 6 11.78 -8.75 6.87
CA LYS A 6 10.48 -8.71 7.53
C LYS A 6 10.66 -8.50 9.02
N VAL A 7 10.02 -7.47 9.55
CA VAL A 7 10.10 -7.12 10.97
C VAL A 7 8.90 -7.66 11.73
N LEU A 8 7.69 -7.42 11.20
CA LEU A 8 6.45 -7.71 11.90
C LEU A 8 5.32 -7.91 10.89
N LYS A 9 4.47 -8.90 11.16
CA LYS A 9 3.23 -9.08 10.42
C LYS A 9 2.20 -8.06 10.94
N ILE A 10 1.69 -7.21 10.06
CA ILE A 10 0.75 -6.15 10.44
C ILE A 10 -0.66 -6.35 9.92
N GLY A 11 -0.87 -7.28 9.01
CA GLY A 11 -2.20 -7.57 8.49
C GLY A 11 -2.26 -8.87 7.72
N GLU A 12 -3.48 -9.42 7.63
CA GLU A 12 -3.76 -10.62 6.85
C GLU A 12 -5.18 -10.52 6.33
N GLY A 13 -5.36 -10.87 5.06
CA GLY A 13 -6.66 -10.84 4.42
C GLY A 13 -6.76 -11.87 3.32
N THR A 14 -7.88 -11.83 2.58
CA THR A 14 -8.14 -12.75 1.46
C THR A 14 -7.10 -12.63 0.35
N TYR A 15 -6.49 -11.45 0.20
CA TYR A 15 -5.51 -11.18 -0.84
C TYR A 15 -4.10 -11.60 -0.48
N GLY A 16 -3.80 -11.76 0.80
CA GLY A 16 -2.48 -12.13 1.25
C GLY A 16 -2.12 -11.54 2.60
N VAL A 17 -0.83 -11.39 2.85
CA VAL A 17 -0.29 -10.97 4.13
C VAL A 17 0.51 -9.68 3.94
N VAL A 18 0.38 -8.76 4.90
CA VAL A 18 1.13 -7.50 4.91
C VAL A 18 2.12 -7.52 6.07
N TYR A 19 3.36 -7.18 5.78
CA TYR A 19 4.45 -7.11 6.76
C TYR A 19 4.99 -5.69 6.84
N LYS A 20 5.38 -5.28 8.04
CA LYS A 20 6.32 -4.19 8.21
C LYS A 20 7.70 -4.77 7.90
N ALA A 21 8.43 -4.15 7.01
CA ALA A 21 9.74 -4.63 6.60
C ALA A 21 10.74 -3.48 6.54
N LYS A 22 12.01 -3.83 6.64
CA LYS A 22 13.10 -2.88 6.53
C LYS A 22 13.77 -3.03 5.17
N ASN A 23 13.93 -1.92 4.47
CA ASN A 23 14.71 -1.89 3.25
C ASN A 23 16.19 -1.82 3.64
N LEU A 24 16.92 -2.89 3.34
CA LEU A 24 18.31 -3.02 3.76
C LEU A 24 19.27 -2.11 2.99
N ARG A 25 18.82 -1.53 1.87
CA ARG A 25 19.64 -0.62 1.07
C ARG A 25 19.77 0.76 1.70
N ASP A 26 18.72 1.24 2.37
CA ASP A 26 18.66 2.60 2.92
C ASP A 26 18.15 2.66 4.35
N ASP A 27 17.92 1.52 4.98
CA ASP A 27 17.40 1.39 6.35
C ASP A 27 16.00 2.00 6.57
N THR A 28 15.24 2.25 5.51
CA THR A 28 13.88 2.77 5.63
C THR A 28 12.88 1.66 5.90
N MET A 29 11.78 2.00 6.56
CA MET A 29 10.67 1.07 6.75
C MET A 29 9.72 1.12 5.56
N VAL A 30 9.20 -0.05 5.20
CA VAL A 30 8.22 -0.21 4.12
C VAL A 30 7.11 -1.15 4.57
N ALA A 31 5.99 -1.11 3.85
CA ALA A 31 4.93 -2.11 3.98
C ALA A 31 5.07 -3.08 2.81
N LEU A 32 5.28 -4.35 3.13
CA LEU A 32 5.49 -5.40 2.14
C LEU A 32 4.24 -6.27 2.07
N LYS A 33 3.52 -6.19 0.96
CA LYS A 33 2.31 -6.99 0.75
C LYS A 33 2.64 -8.19 -0.13
N ARG A 34 2.52 -9.38 0.46
CA ARG A 34 2.67 -10.63 -0.28
C ARG A 34 1.31 -11.06 -0.81
N ILE A 35 1.17 -11.06 -2.13
CA ILE A 35 -0.05 -11.50 -2.79
C ILE A 35 0.13 -12.98 -3.14
N ARG A 36 -0.81 -13.80 -2.68
CA ARG A 36 -0.90 -15.17 -3.15
C ARG A 36 -1.47 -15.16 -4.54
N LEU A 37 -0.68 -15.69 -5.44
CA LEU A 37 -1.19 -15.99 -6.74
C LEU A 37 -1.94 -17.30 -6.60
N ASP A 38 -3.22 -17.23 -6.92
CA ASP A 38 -4.06 -18.40 -6.88
C ASP A 38 -3.40 -19.54 -7.64
N GLN A 39 -3.66 -20.71 -7.16
CA GLN A 39 -3.29 -22.02 -7.60
C GLN A 39 -3.35 -22.30 -9.11
N ASP A 40 -3.55 -21.26 -9.90
CA ASP A 40 -3.41 -21.36 -11.34
C ASP A 40 -1.95 -21.64 -11.64
N GLU A 41 -1.73 -22.79 -12.17
CA GLU A 41 -0.43 -23.39 -12.47
C GLU A 41 0.46 -22.51 -13.38
N GLU A 42 -0.08 -21.41 -13.87
CA GLU A 42 0.58 -20.56 -14.86
C GLU A 42 1.29 -19.33 -14.28
N GLY A 43 1.20 -19.11 -12.96
CA GLY A 43 1.81 -17.94 -12.32
C GLY A 43 1.04 -16.64 -12.57
N VAL A 44 1.71 -15.51 -12.37
CA VAL A 44 1.09 -14.19 -12.54
C VAL A 44 0.96 -13.88 -14.02
N PRO A 45 -0.23 -13.50 -14.50
CA PRO A 45 -0.36 -13.01 -15.87
C PRO A 45 0.54 -11.80 -16.11
N SER A 46 1.24 -11.76 -17.23
CA SER A 46 2.10 -10.62 -17.56
C SER A 46 1.33 -9.30 -17.64
N THR A 47 0.05 -9.35 -18.00
CA THR A 47 -0.84 -8.18 -18.02
C THR A 47 -1.03 -7.60 -16.63
N ALA A 48 -1.24 -8.46 -15.61
CA ALA A 48 -1.40 -8.00 -14.23
C ALA A 48 -0.12 -7.34 -13.71
N ILE A 49 1.04 -7.90 -14.01
CA ILE A 49 2.33 -7.31 -13.61
C ILE A 49 2.51 -5.94 -14.25
N ARG A 50 2.16 -5.79 -15.53
CA ARG A 50 2.25 -4.51 -16.24
C ARG A 50 1.33 -3.46 -15.63
N GLU A 51 0.07 -3.83 -15.37
CA GLU A 51 -0.92 -2.93 -14.76
C GLU A 51 -0.47 -2.48 -13.37
N ILE A 52 -0.02 -3.41 -12.54
CA ILE A 52 0.48 -3.09 -11.21
C ILE A 52 1.73 -2.20 -11.29
N SER A 53 2.64 -2.49 -12.21
CA SER A 53 3.86 -1.69 -12.38
C SER A 53 3.55 -0.25 -12.81
N LEU A 54 2.48 -0.02 -13.56
CA LEU A 54 2.03 1.32 -13.92
C LEU A 54 1.59 2.11 -12.70
N LEU A 55 1.08 1.45 -11.66
CA LEU A 55 0.70 2.11 -10.41
C LEU A 55 1.89 2.74 -9.68
N LYS A 56 3.10 2.30 -9.96
CA LYS A 56 4.31 2.91 -9.40
C LYS A 56 4.48 4.37 -9.81
N GLU A 57 3.89 4.77 -10.93
CA GLU A 57 3.96 6.13 -11.45
C GLU A 57 2.94 7.07 -10.82
N LEU A 58 1.97 6.51 -10.10
CA LEU A 58 0.96 7.29 -9.40
C LEU A 58 1.55 7.89 -8.12
N ARG A 59 2.15 9.06 -8.24
CA ARG A 59 2.77 9.76 -7.12
C ARG A 59 1.93 10.97 -6.75
N HIS A 60 1.32 10.91 -5.57
CA HIS A 60 0.52 12.00 -5.01
C HIS A 60 0.59 11.94 -3.50
N GLU A 61 0.61 13.08 -2.85
CA GLU A 61 0.73 13.16 -1.39
C GLU A 61 -0.42 12.49 -0.63
N ASN A 62 -1.58 12.35 -1.27
CA ASN A 62 -2.77 11.73 -0.68
C ASN A 62 -3.03 10.30 -1.18
N VAL A 63 -2.05 9.68 -1.83
CA VAL A 63 -2.12 8.30 -2.30
C VAL A 63 -0.89 7.55 -1.79
N VAL A 64 -1.10 6.40 -1.16
CA VAL A 64 0.00 5.56 -0.70
C VAL A 64 0.87 5.16 -1.89
N SER A 65 2.16 5.43 -1.79
CA SER A 65 3.09 5.19 -2.89
C SER A 65 3.48 3.73 -2.99
N LEU A 66 3.31 3.16 -4.18
CA LEU A 66 3.87 1.85 -4.51
C LEU A 66 5.32 2.06 -4.97
N LEU A 67 6.27 1.55 -4.19
CA LEU A 67 7.69 1.78 -4.40
C LEU A 67 8.33 0.78 -5.35
N GLU A 68 7.94 -0.48 -5.23
CA GLU A 68 8.53 -1.57 -6.02
C GLU A 68 7.56 -2.73 -6.16
N VAL A 69 7.68 -3.47 -7.25
CA VAL A 69 6.96 -4.71 -7.49
C VAL A 69 8.00 -5.81 -7.69
N ILE A 70 7.92 -6.86 -6.88
CA ILE A 70 8.86 -7.98 -6.94
C ILE A 70 8.08 -9.22 -7.30
N HIS A 71 8.45 -9.83 -8.40
CA HIS A 71 7.86 -11.09 -8.87
C HIS A 71 8.88 -12.21 -8.67
N GLU A 72 8.54 -13.14 -7.78
CA GLU A 72 9.35 -14.33 -7.52
C GLU A 72 8.51 -15.58 -7.72
N GLU A 73 8.83 -16.37 -8.71
CA GLU A 73 8.17 -17.64 -9.03
C GLU A 73 6.63 -17.54 -8.97
N THR A 74 6.04 -18.00 -7.85
CA THR A 74 4.59 -18.01 -7.66
C THR A 74 4.12 -16.92 -6.72
N LYS A 75 5.00 -16.02 -6.28
CA LYS A 75 4.69 -14.98 -5.32
C LYS A 75 4.89 -13.60 -5.93
N LEU A 76 3.98 -12.70 -5.60
CA LEU A 76 4.09 -11.30 -5.98
C LEU A 76 4.16 -10.46 -4.71
N TYR A 77 5.18 -9.62 -4.63
CA TYR A 77 5.36 -8.71 -3.50
C TYR A 77 5.18 -7.27 -3.97
N LEU A 78 4.33 -6.53 -3.28
CA LEU A 78 4.15 -5.10 -3.49
C LEU A 78 4.80 -4.36 -2.33
N VAL A 79 5.73 -3.48 -2.64
CA VAL A 79 6.43 -2.68 -1.64
C VAL A 79 5.83 -1.29 -1.63
N PHE A 80 5.19 -0.92 -0.53
CA PHE A 80 4.58 0.40 -0.32
C PHE A 80 5.34 1.20 0.71
N GLU A 81 5.17 2.51 0.69
CA GLU A 81 5.61 3.35 1.80
C GLU A 81 4.93 2.87 3.09
N TYR A 82 5.67 2.93 4.19
CA TYR A 82 5.12 2.53 5.49
C TYR A 82 4.40 3.70 6.15
N LEU A 83 3.17 3.44 6.59
CA LEU A 83 2.36 4.39 7.33
C LEU A 83 2.08 3.80 8.71
N ASP A 84 2.34 4.58 9.76
CA ASP A 84 2.26 4.14 11.15
C ASP A 84 0.85 3.80 11.60
N LEU A 85 -0.15 4.45 11.01
CA LEU A 85 -1.49 4.48 11.56
C LEU A 85 -2.51 4.58 10.43
N ASP A 86 -3.60 3.84 10.53
CA ASP A 86 -4.73 4.02 9.64
C ASP A 86 -5.75 4.98 10.26
N LEU A 87 -6.66 5.47 9.42
CA LEU A 87 -7.64 6.46 9.85
C LEU A 87 -8.56 5.94 10.95
N LYS A 88 -8.94 4.67 10.88
CA LYS A 88 -9.81 4.07 11.91
C LYS A 88 -9.11 4.07 13.27
N LYS A 89 -7.87 3.62 13.32
CA LYS A 89 -7.08 3.62 14.56
C LYS A 89 -6.87 5.03 15.08
N HIS A 90 -6.65 5.99 14.19
CA HIS A 90 -6.52 7.40 14.55
C HIS A 90 -7.80 7.94 15.19
N MET A 91 -8.95 7.65 14.60
CA MET A 91 -10.24 8.06 15.17
C MET A 91 -10.53 7.39 16.51
N ASP A 92 -10.19 6.11 16.65
CA ASP A 92 -10.40 5.36 17.89
C ASP A 92 -9.52 5.89 19.03
N SER A 93 -8.29 6.29 18.73
CA SER A 93 -7.37 6.85 19.73
C SER A 93 -7.62 8.33 20.05
N SER A 94 -8.31 9.04 19.18
CA SER A 94 -8.61 10.47 19.32
C SER A 94 -10.06 10.74 18.93
N PRO A 95 -11.05 10.31 19.77
CA PRO A 95 -12.47 10.40 19.39
C PRO A 95 -12.97 11.81 19.12
N HIS A 96 -12.30 12.82 19.67
CA HIS A 96 -12.69 14.21 19.48
C HIS A 96 -12.54 14.73 18.04
N ILE A 97 -11.71 14.07 17.21
CA ILE A 97 -11.49 14.53 15.84
C ILE A 97 -12.74 14.40 14.97
N SER A 98 -13.57 13.39 15.22
CA SER A 98 -14.82 13.21 14.47
C SER A 98 -15.86 14.30 14.74
N ASN A 99 -15.68 15.05 15.83
CA ASN A 99 -16.55 16.18 16.18
C ASN A 99 -15.96 17.53 15.77
N ASP A 100 -14.74 17.55 15.27
CA ASP A 100 -14.07 18.76 14.80
C ASP A 100 -14.30 18.93 13.30
N ARG A 101 -15.15 19.89 12.94
CA ARG A 101 -15.53 20.14 11.55
C ARG A 101 -14.34 20.47 10.66
N MET A 102 -13.37 21.20 11.18
CA MET A 102 -12.20 21.59 10.39
C MET A 102 -11.32 20.40 10.08
N VAL A 103 -11.14 19.50 11.05
CA VAL A 103 -10.37 18.26 10.85
C VAL A 103 -11.06 17.34 9.85
N VAL A 104 -12.37 17.13 10.01
CA VAL A 104 -13.15 16.31 9.09
C VAL A 104 -13.10 16.86 7.66
N LYS A 105 -13.28 18.16 7.52
CA LYS A 105 -13.17 18.84 6.22
C LYS A 105 -11.81 18.62 5.59
N GLY A 106 -10.74 18.74 6.36
CA GLY A 106 -9.38 18.54 5.86
C GLY A 106 -9.14 17.11 5.37
N TYR A 107 -9.62 16.13 6.11
CA TYR A 107 -9.49 14.73 5.70
C TYR A 107 -10.32 14.41 4.46
N VAL A 108 -11.55 14.87 4.41
CA VAL A 108 -12.41 14.68 3.23
C VAL A 108 -11.78 15.33 1.99
N TYR A 109 -11.24 16.53 2.15
CA TYR A 109 -10.53 17.21 1.06
C TYR A 109 -9.37 16.37 0.53
N GLN A 110 -8.56 15.84 1.42
CA GLN A 110 -7.40 15.02 1.04
C GLN A 110 -7.82 13.71 0.35
N ILE A 111 -8.87 13.05 0.85
CA ILE A 111 -9.41 11.85 0.22
C ILE A 111 -9.88 12.19 -1.19
N CYS A 112 -10.64 13.25 -1.36
CA CYS A 112 -11.13 13.68 -2.67
C CYS A 112 -9.98 14.03 -3.61
N ALA A 113 -8.94 14.70 -3.12
CA ALA A 113 -7.78 15.06 -3.92
C ALA A 113 -7.04 13.81 -4.41
N GLY A 114 -6.84 12.83 -3.53
CA GLY A 114 -6.21 11.56 -3.91
C GLY A 114 -7.03 10.79 -4.95
N ILE A 115 -8.33 10.70 -4.75
CA ILE A 115 -9.23 10.01 -5.68
C ILE A 115 -9.28 10.74 -7.03
N ALA A 116 -9.37 12.06 -7.01
CA ALA A 116 -9.36 12.86 -8.24
C ALA A 116 -8.08 12.64 -9.06
N PHE A 117 -6.96 12.57 -8.38
CA PHE A 117 -5.67 12.25 -9.01
C PHE A 117 -5.71 10.87 -9.66
N CYS A 118 -6.18 9.85 -8.93
CA CYS A 118 -6.30 8.49 -9.48
C CYS A 118 -7.21 8.46 -10.71
N HIS A 119 -8.38 9.11 -10.63
CA HIS A 119 -9.32 9.15 -11.74
C HIS A 119 -8.75 9.88 -12.97
N SER A 120 -7.97 10.94 -12.76
CA SER A 120 -7.30 11.65 -13.87
C SER A 120 -6.28 10.78 -14.59
N HIS A 121 -5.78 9.73 -13.91
CA HIS A 121 -4.86 8.75 -14.48
C HIS A 121 -5.56 7.43 -14.85
N ARG A 122 -6.88 7.44 -14.88
CA ARG A 122 -7.73 6.29 -15.27
C ARG A 122 -7.60 5.05 -14.37
N VAL A 123 -7.36 5.31 -13.11
CA VAL A 123 -7.31 4.26 -12.09
C VAL A 123 -8.59 4.24 -11.27
#